data_8d8ddd0578de91dc0b66098ae8d6eee2
#
_entry.id   8d8ddd0578de91dc0b66098ae8d6eee2
#
_cell.length_a   1.000
_cell.length_b   1.000
_cell.length_c   1.000
_cell.angle_alpha   90.00
_cell.angle_beta   90.00
_cell.angle_gamma   90.00
#
_symmetry.space_group_name_H-M   'P 1'
#
loop_
_entity.id
_entity.type
_entity.pdbx_description
1 polymer ?
#
loop_
_entity_poly.entity_id
_entity_poly.type
_entity_poly.pdbx_seq_one_letter_code
_entity_poly.pdbx_strand_id
1 'polypeptide(L)'
;LDLLNDGGGIVNISSGLARFTMPGYSVYGALKAGIDSLTRYEAKEFGKRGIRVNTVAPGAIETDFGGGLVRDNKQVNQHVKQSIALDRVGQADDIGGVVAFLCTEDAKWVNAQRIEVSGGQNI
;
A
#
# COMPACT_ATOMS: atom_id res chain seq x y z
N LEU A 1 -22.66 -0.41 4.82
CA LEU A 1 -22.51 -1.63 4.00
C LEU A 1 -23.54 -1.75 2.88
N ASP A 2 -24.74 -1.21 3.09
CA ASP A 2 -25.83 -1.27 2.09
C ASP A 2 -25.58 -0.40 0.85
N LEU A 3 -24.56 0.47 0.90
CA LEU A 3 -24.16 1.33 -0.22
C LEU A 3 -23.12 0.70 -1.15
N LEU A 4 -22.56 -0.44 -0.79
CA LEU A 4 -21.58 -1.14 -1.63
C LEU A 4 -22.30 -2.02 -2.64
N ASN A 5 -21.90 -1.93 -3.91
CA ASN A 5 -22.37 -2.81 -4.96
C ASN A 5 -21.75 -4.20 -4.83
N ASP A 6 -22.52 -5.24 -5.14
CA ASP A 6 -22.00 -6.61 -5.24
C ASP A 6 -20.99 -6.74 -6.38
N GLY A 7 -20.04 -7.63 -6.23
CA GLY A 7 -19.00 -7.88 -7.25
C GLY A 7 -17.90 -6.82 -7.33
N GLY A 8 -17.91 -5.83 -6.44
CA GLY A 8 -16.93 -4.73 -6.43
C GLY A 8 -15.56 -5.12 -5.89
N GLY A 9 -14.66 -4.15 -5.89
CA GLY A 9 -13.34 -4.25 -5.27
C GLY A 9 -13.05 -3.09 -4.32
N ILE A 10 -12.47 -3.38 -3.17
CA ILE A 10 -11.98 -2.40 -2.21
C ILE A 10 -10.46 -2.52 -2.19
N VAL A 11 -9.76 -1.40 -2.30
CA VAL A 11 -8.31 -1.33 -2.15
C VAL A 11 -7.99 -0.40 -0.98
N ASN A 12 -7.53 -1.00 0.10
CA ASN A 12 -7.04 -0.26 1.27
C ASN A 12 -5.58 0.15 1.05
N ILE A 13 -5.20 1.32 1.54
CA ILE A 13 -3.82 1.80 1.45
C ILE A 13 -3.12 1.68 2.80
N SER A 14 -2.17 0.78 2.87
CA SER A 14 -1.27 0.58 4.01
C SER A 14 0.07 1.33 3.79
N SER A 15 1.15 0.75 4.25
CA SER A 15 2.51 1.29 4.10
C SER A 15 3.54 0.18 4.26
N GLY A 16 4.71 0.34 3.67
CA GLY A 16 5.89 -0.46 3.99
C GLY A 16 6.23 -0.44 5.48
N LEU A 17 5.96 0.68 6.16
CA LEU A 17 6.17 0.83 7.61
C LEU A 17 5.26 -0.04 8.50
N ALA A 18 4.29 -0.73 7.93
CA ALA A 18 3.57 -1.81 8.62
C ALA A 18 4.41 -3.10 8.76
N ARG A 19 5.47 -3.26 7.95
CA ARG A 19 6.37 -4.43 7.92
C ARG A 19 7.75 -4.15 8.50
N PHE A 20 8.37 -3.04 8.10
CA PHE A 20 9.65 -2.61 8.64
C PHE A 20 9.48 -1.35 9.49
N THR A 21 10.48 -1.06 10.33
CA THR A 21 10.37 0.03 11.32
C THR A 21 11.27 1.20 10.96
N MET A 22 10.81 2.39 11.34
CA MET A 22 11.60 3.62 11.32
C MET A 22 11.32 4.43 12.59
N PRO A 23 12.34 4.92 13.28
CA PRO A 23 12.15 5.76 14.47
C PRO A 23 11.22 6.95 14.20
N GLY A 24 10.32 7.24 15.13
CA GLY A 24 9.33 8.31 15.02
C GLY A 24 8.01 7.91 14.34
N TYR A 25 7.90 6.71 13.77
CA TYR A 25 6.71 6.25 13.04
C TYR A 25 5.92 5.14 13.74
N SER A 26 6.12 4.90 15.04
CA SER A 26 5.52 3.78 15.77
C SER A 26 3.99 3.77 15.69
N VAL A 27 3.33 4.89 15.96
CA VAL A 27 1.86 5.00 15.90
C VAL A 27 1.36 4.85 14.46
N TYR A 28 2.02 5.51 13.50
CA TYR A 28 1.69 5.39 12.08
C TYR A 28 1.80 3.94 11.59
N GLY A 29 2.93 3.29 11.88
CA GLY A 29 3.17 1.89 11.50
C GLY A 29 2.14 0.94 12.12
N ALA A 30 1.79 1.13 13.40
CA ALA A 30 0.78 0.32 14.08
C ALA A 30 -0.62 0.49 13.43
N LEU A 31 -1.02 1.73 13.11
CA LEU A 31 -2.29 1.98 12.43
C LEU A 31 -2.32 1.38 11.03
N LYS A 32 -1.22 1.47 10.27
CA LYS A 32 -1.12 0.87 8.94
C LYS A 32 -1.10 -0.67 8.99
N ALA A 33 -0.50 -1.28 10.00
CA ALA A 33 -0.60 -2.72 10.24
C ALA A 33 -2.05 -3.12 10.60
N GLY A 34 -2.78 -2.26 11.32
CA GLY A 34 -4.21 -2.43 11.56
C GLY A 34 -5.03 -2.48 10.26
N ILE A 35 -4.70 -1.66 9.27
CA ILE A 35 -5.33 -1.71 7.93
C ILE A 35 -5.08 -3.06 7.25
N ASP A 36 -3.87 -3.63 7.35
CA ASP A 36 -3.58 -4.96 6.80
C ASP A 36 -4.44 -6.04 7.46
N SER A 37 -4.72 -5.92 8.77
CA SER A 37 -5.62 -6.82 9.48
C SER A 37 -7.08 -6.59 9.05
N LEU A 38 -7.55 -5.35 9.04
CA LEU A 38 -8.90 -4.97 8.63
C LEU A 38 -9.24 -5.55 7.24
N THR A 39 -8.32 -5.43 6.28
CA THR A 39 -8.48 -5.96 4.93
C THR A 39 -8.86 -7.45 4.91
N ARG A 40 -8.24 -8.26 5.78
CA ARG A 40 -8.56 -9.70 5.87
C ARG A 40 -9.96 -9.95 6.44
N TYR A 41 -10.39 -9.15 7.41
CA TYR A 41 -11.74 -9.23 7.96
C TYR A 41 -12.78 -8.82 6.91
N GLU A 42 -12.59 -7.67 6.27
CA GLU A 42 -13.47 -7.18 5.21
C GLU A 42 -13.59 -8.16 4.05
N ALA A 43 -12.47 -8.75 3.61
CA ALA A 43 -12.46 -9.77 2.56
C ALA A 43 -13.30 -11.00 2.94
N LYS A 44 -13.25 -11.41 4.21
CA LYS A 44 -14.04 -12.52 4.73
C LYS A 44 -15.53 -12.17 4.86
N GLU A 45 -15.83 -10.98 5.34
CA GLU A 45 -17.20 -10.53 5.59
C GLU A 45 -17.94 -10.26 4.27
N PHE A 46 -17.26 -9.66 3.28
CA PHE A 46 -17.89 -9.22 2.03
C PHE A 46 -17.80 -10.25 0.89
N GLY A 47 -17.01 -11.29 1.09
CA GLY A 47 -16.74 -12.29 0.03
C GLY A 47 -18.00 -12.99 -0.51
N LYS A 48 -19.04 -13.20 0.32
CA LYS A 48 -20.32 -13.78 -0.12
C LYS A 48 -21.09 -12.87 -1.11
N ARG A 49 -20.78 -11.56 -1.10
CA ARG A 49 -21.32 -10.58 -2.05
C ARG A 49 -20.43 -10.42 -3.29
N GLY A 50 -19.41 -11.27 -3.45
CA GLY A 50 -18.44 -11.18 -4.54
C GLY A 50 -17.52 -9.97 -4.44
N ILE A 51 -17.49 -9.26 -3.30
CA ILE A 51 -16.63 -8.09 -3.10
C ILE A 51 -15.24 -8.57 -2.66
N ARG A 52 -14.21 -8.14 -3.41
CA ARG A 52 -12.82 -8.41 -3.08
C ARG A 52 -12.23 -7.24 -2.30
N VAL A 53 -11.39 -7.55 -1.32
CA VAL A 53 -10.69 -6.52 -0.53
C VAL A 53 -9.21 -6.84 -0.48
N ASN A 54 -8.38 -5.92 -0.91
CA ASN A 54 -6.93 -6.06 -0.90
C ASN A 54 -6.26 -4.80 -0.32
N THR A 55 -5.05 -4.94 0.13
CA THR A 55 -4.21 -3.83 0.59
C THR A 55 -3.07 -3.60 -0.40
N VAL A 56 -2.87 -2.35 -0.79
CA VAL A 56 -1.61 -1.89 -1.39
C VAL A 56 -0.79 -1.19 -0.31
N ALA A 57 0.46 -1.59 -0.16
CA ALA A 57 1.39 -1.03 0.82
C ALA A 57 2.57 -0.35 0.08
N PRO A 58 2.47 0.97 -0.19
CA PRO A 58 3.55 1.70 -0.83
C PRO A 58 4.82 1.74 0.03
N GLY A 59 5.97 1.74 -0.64
CA GLY A 59 7.22 2.18 -0.07
C GLY A 59 7.35 3.70 -0.06
N ALA A 60 8.57 4.21 -0.08
CA ALA A 60 8.81 5.64 -0.17
C ALA A 60 8.53 6.15 -1.59
N ILE A 61 7.66 7.15 -1.68
CA ILE A 61 7.18 7.75 -2.93
C ILE A 61 7.43 9.26 -2.90
N GLU A 62 7.87 9.83 -4.01
CA GLU A 62 8.08 11.27 -4.20
C GLU A 62 6.74 12.00 -4.37
N THR A 63 6.09 12.33 -3.26
CA THR A 63 4.81 13.04 -3.19
C THR A 63 4.86 14.13 -2.13
N ASP A 64 3.74 14.80 -1.90
CA ASP A 64 3.59 15.78 -0.81
C ASP A 64 3.49 15.12 0.59
N PHE A 65 3.47 13.80 0.66
CA PHE A 65 3.43 13.08 1.94
C PHE A 65 4.62 13.48 2.84
N GLY A 66 4.33 13.71 4.12
CA GLY A 66 5.35 14.18 5.06
C GLY A 66 5.93 15.56 4.71
N GLY A 67 5.14 16.42 4.05
CA GLY A 67 5.57 17.74 3.60
C GLY A 67 6.54 17.71 2.42
N GLY A 68 6.53 16.66 1.62
CA GLY A 68 7.40 16.51 0.44
C GLY A 68 8.86 16.17 0.77
N LEU A 69 9.16 15.78 2.01
CA LEU A 69 10.54 15.59 2.48
C LEU A 69 11.35 14.65 1.58
N VAL A 70 10.76 13.53 1.17
CA VAL A 70 11.46 12.54 0.32
C VAL A 70 11.70 13.09 -1.10
N ARG A 71 10.78 13.88 -1.63
CA ARG A 71 10.89 14.49 -2.96
C ARG A 71 11.90 15.65 -2.98
N ASP A 72 11.83 16.55 -1.99
CA ASP A 72 12.47 17.86 -2.05
C ASP A 72 13.84 17.91 -1.38
N ASN A 73 14.12 17.00 -0.44
CA ASN A 73 15.40 16.92 0.23
C ASN A 73 16.31 15.86 -0.40
N LYS A 74 17.34 16.29 -1.12
CA LYS A 74 18.25 15.40 -1.85
C LYS A 74 18.98 14.39 -0.95
N GLN A 75 19.35 14.77 0.27
CA GLN A 75 20.06 13.89 1.20
C GLN A 75 19.11 12.78 1.70
N VAL A 76 17.88 13.14 2.05
CA VAL A 76 16.84 12.18 2.46
C VAL A 76 16.50 11.26 1.29
N ASN A 77 16.33 11.78 0.09
CA ASN A 77 16.05 10.99 -1.12
C ASN A 77 17.15 9.97 -1.37
N GLN A 78 18.44 10.38 -1.33
CA GLN A 78 19.58 9.49 -1.52
C GLN A 78 19.66 8.41 -0.42
N HIS A 79 19.39 8.76 0.82
CA HIS A 79 19.38 7.80 1.91
C HIS A 79 18.27 6.75 1.75
N VAL A 80 17.06 7.20 1.41
CA VAL A 80 15.92 6.30 1.14
C VAL A 80 16.20 5.39 -0.05
N LYS A 81 16.73 5.93 -1.14
CA LYS A 81 17.10 5.20 -2.34
C LYS A 81 18.03 4.01 -2.02
N GLN A 82 19.00 4.17 -1.11
CA GLN A 82 19.92 3.11 -0.70
C GLN A 82 19.23 1.91 -0.03
N SER A 83 18.02 2.10 0.48
CA SER A 83 17.22 1.04 1.10
C SER A 83 16.33 0.28 0.09
N ILE A 84 16.33 0.70 -1.18
CA ILE A 84 15.41 0.20 -2.22
C ILE A 84 16.20 -0.62 -3.25
N ALA A 85 15.79 -1.87 -3.46
CA ALA A 85 16.50 -2.78 -4.37
C ALA A 85 16.52 -2.30 -5.83
N LEU A 86 15.46 -1.61 -6.29
CA LEU A 86 15.41 -1.02 -7.64
C LEU A 86 16.21 0.28 -7.78
N ASP A 87 16.97 0.68 -6.76
CA ASP A 87 17.89 1.83 -6.73
C ASP A 87 17.26 3.15 -7.19
N ARG A 88 15.99 3.36 -6.86
CA ARG A 88 15.27 4.62 -7.02
C ARG A 88 14.12 4.74 -6.03
N VAL A 89 13.78 5.97 -5.66
CA VAL A 89 12.52 6.27 -4.97
C VAL A 89 11.35 6.09 -5.94
N GLY A 90 10.20 5.69 -5.43
CA GLY A 90 9.01 5.48 -6.24
C GLY A 90 8.34 6.79 -6.68
N GLN A 91 7.54 6.69 -7.73
CA GLN A 91 6.65 7.75 -8.21
C GLN A 91 5.19 7.35 -7.98
N ALA A 92 4.27 8.31 -7.99
CA ALA A 92 2.85 8.06 -7.79
C ALA A 92 2.30 7.01 -8.79
N ASP A 93 2.76 7.05 -10.04
CA ASP A 93 2.35 6.14 -11.10
C ASP A 93 2.80 4.69 -10.85
N ASP A 94 3.87 4.47 -10.09
CA ASP A 94 4.29 3.12 -9.68
C ASP A 94 3.22 2.44 -8.81
N ILE A 95 2.43 3.23 -8.08
CA ILE A 95 1.35 2.73 -7.22
C ILE A 95 0.03 2.63 -8.00
N GLY A 96 -0.28 3.65 -8.80
CA GLY A 96 -1.55 3.76 -9.51
C GLY A 96 -1.85 2.56 -10.41
N GLY A 97 -0.85 2.04 -11.11
CA GLY A 97 -0.98 0.87 -11.98
C GLY A 97 -1.40 -0.40 -11.23
N VAL A 98 -0.85 -0.62 -10.03
CA VAL A 98 -1.22 -1.78 -9.19
C VAL A 98 -2.63 -1.64 -8.64
N VAL A 99 -3.02 -0.44 -8.20
CA VAL A 99 -4.39 -0.15 -7.74
C VAL A 99 -5.37 -0.39 -8.89
N ALA A 100 -5.09 0.13 -10.09
CA ALA A 100 -5.92 -0.08 -11.26
C ALA A 100 -6.07 -1.56 -11.60
N PHE A 101 -4.98 -2.34 -11.62
CA PHE A 101 -5.02 -3.79 -11.82
C PHE A 101 -5.96 -4.48 -10.84
N LEU A 102 -5.87 -4.15 -9.54
CA LEU A 102 -6.72 -4.75 -8.52
C LEU A 102 -8.21 -4.45 -8.70
N CYS A 103 -8.55 -3.42 -9.46
CA CYS A 103 -9.93 -3.06 -9.79
C CYS A 103 -10.45 -3.75 -11.07
N THR A 104 -9.62 -4.51 -11.79
CA THR A 104 -10.01 -5.19 -13.04
C THR A 104 -10.45 -6.63 -12.82
N GLU A 105 -11.03 -7.23 -13.85
CA GLU A 105 -11.38 -8.66 -13.90
C GLU A 105 -10.14 -9.57 -13.86
N ASP A 106 -8.99 -9.11 -14.30
CA ASP A 106 -7.73 -9.88 -14.22
C ASP A 106 -7.33 -10.18 -12.78
N ALA A 107 -7.78 -9.35 -11.82
CA ALA A 107 -7.56 -9.56 -10.39
C ALA A 107 -8.71 -10.31 -9.69
N LYS A 108 -9.64 -10.94 -10.41
CA LYS A 108 -10.85 -11.55 -9.83
C LYS A 108 -10.61 -12.63 -8.79
N TRP A 109 -9.42 -13.23 -8.77
CA TRP A 109 -9.02 -14.25 -7.77
C TRP A 109 -8.02 -13.72 -6.73
N VAL A 110 -7.70 -12.41 -6.78
CA VAL A 110 -6.85 -11.75 -5.79
C VAL A 110 -7.74 -11.16 -4.70
N ASN A 111 -7.70 -11.75 -3.51
CA ASN A 111 -8.50 -11.33 -2.36
C ASN A 111 -7.75 -11.50 -1.05
N ALA A 112 -7.97 -10.64 -0.09
CA ALA A 112 -7.33 -10.62 1.23
C ALA A 112 -5.79 -10.48 1.20
N GLN A 113 -5.23 -9.98 0.11
CA GLN A 113 -3.78 -9.86 -0.07
C GLN A 113 -3.27 -8.48 0.37
N ARG A 114 -2.07 -8.49 0.95
CA ARG A 114 -1.24 -7.30 1.14
C ARG A 114 -0.16 -7.29 0.07
N ILE A 115 -0.26 -6.37 -0.85
CA ILE A 115 0.69 -6.22 -1.95
C ILE A 115 1.59 -5.03 -1.64
N GLU A 116 2.86 -5.29 -1.36
CA GLU A 116 3.83 -4.23 -1.16
C GLU A 116 4.38 -3.75 -2.49
N VAL A 117 4.25 -2.45 -2.73
CA VAL A 117 4.72 -1.78 -3.94
C VAL A 117 5.79 -0.76 -3.52
N SER A 118 7.01 -1.25 -3.34
CA SER A 118 8.09 -0.51 -2.68
C SER A 118 9.42 -0.55 -3.44
N GLY A 119 9.45 -1.19 -4.63
CA GLY A 119 10.71 -1.43 -5.33
C GLY A 119 11.69 -2.34 -4.56
N GLY A 120 11.19 -3.11 -3.60
CA GLY A 120 12.02 -3.94 -2.72
C GLY A 120 12.68 -3.14 -1.59
N GLN A 121 11.96 -2.21 -0.99
CA GLN A 121 12.49 -1.43 0.13
C GLN A 121 12.68 -2.31 1.38
N ASN A 122 13.90 -2.29 1.95
CA ASN A 122 14.26 -3.01 3.18
C ASN A 122 13.95 -4.53 3.13
N ILE A 123 14.27 -5.18 2.04
CA ILE A 123 14.22 -6.64 1.90
C ILE A 123 15.50 -7.30 2.38
#